data_971355c3960cf4413518c6234744ddb0
#
_entry.id   971355c3960cf4413518c6234744ddb0
#
_cell.length_a   1.000
_cell.length_b   1.000
_cell.length_c   1.000
_cell.angle_alpha   90.00
_cell.angle_beta   90.00
_cell.angle_gamma   90.00
#
_symmetry.space_group_name_H-M   'P 1'
#
loop_
_entity.id
_entity.type
_entity.pdbx_description
1 polymer ?
#
loop_
_entity_poly.entity_id
_entity_poly.type
_entity_poly.pdbx_seq_one_letter_code
_entity_poly.pdbx_strand_id
1 'polypeptide(L)'
;MIIEKKFALAQGSNYGTPAGKIMGTGAYKFQSFTPGVAVVMVRNDSYWDSTVKPLVREIDVKGAPNDASLTSALLTGGINGVYAQSLTTLDQLKASKAVSVTYGPGWYTDAFIVSDLKGPLGDVRVRQALSMALDRKGLIDAIYKGTAVLPKWISNRGTFGYGKSVFEAAYNASPDMTQDLAKAKQLVIDAGATGKLITVGMSSELTGISIESSALQAAAEAIGMKVKLHSVSAQNFINFFIDPKARVGIDGFFTLNYGDYAGPEALLATFLLPDGSQNFDGYGVQGTDPQAAGNSKAAKMMDEARSTADDNARAQKVADIEKLIASDLPWIPMLQPLIVLITSSNLSGTYSSFAYMFSPWADKLGGT
;
A
#
# COMPACT_ATOMS: atom_id res chain seq x y z
N MET A 1 6.88 -4.51 -17.68
CA MET A 1 7.66 -5.77 -17.84
C MET A 1 7.88 -6.01 -19.33
N ILE A 2 9.12 -6.36 -19.72
CA ILE A 2 9.45 -6.72 -21.12
C ILE A 2 9.64 -8.24 -21.16
N ILE A 3 8.91 -8.91 -22.04
CA ILE A 3 8.96 -10.37 -22.23
C ILE A 3 9.25 -10.70 -23.70
N GLU A 4 9.92 -11.82 -23.97
CA GLU A 4 10.17 -12.29 -25.32
C GLU A 4 8.89 -12.93 -25.90
N LYS A 5 8.35 -12.30 -26.96
CA LYS A 5 7.04 -12.66 -27.53
C LYS A 5 6.97 -14.11 -28.04
N LYS A 6 7.99 -14.52 -28.81
CA LYS A 6 8.01 -15.88 -29.41
C LYS A 6 8.04 -16.96 -28.34
N PHE A 7 8.85 -16.74 -27.31
CA PHE A 7 8.95 -17.66 -26.17
C PHE A 7 7.63 -17.72 -25.38
N ALA A 8 7.04 -16.55 -25.05
CA ALA A 8 5.77 -16.50 -24.32
C ALA A 8 4.65 -17.22 -25.08
N LEU A 9 4.54 -16.99 -26.38
CA LEU A 9 3.56 -17.67 -27.24
C LEU A 9 3.79 -19.18 -27.30
N ALA A 10 5.04 -19.64 -27.34
CA ALA A 10 5.38 -21.07 -27.33
C ALA A 10 5.02 -21.75 -26.00
N GLN A 11 5.06 -21.04 -24.87
CA GLN A 11 4.62 -21.57 -23.57
C GLN A 11 3.08 -21.59 -23.43
N GLY A 12 2.36 -20.76 -24.17
CA GLY A 12 0.90 -20.66 -24.11
C GLY A 12 0.41 -20.37 -22.68
N SER A 13 -0.59 -21.13 -22.22
CA SER A 13 -1.16 -21.01 -20.86
C SER A 13 -0.20 -21.41 -19.74
N ASN A 14 0.92 -22.05 -20.06
CA ASN A 14 1.93 -22.43 -19.08
C ASN A 14 2.91 -21.28 -18.77
N TYR A 15 2.93 -20.17 -19.55
CA TYR A 15 3.84 -19.06 -19.30
C TYR A 15 3.64 -18.49 -17.88
N GLY A 16 4.74 -18.43 -17.12
CA GLY A 16 4.72 -17.93 -15.73
C GLY A 16 4.10 -18.86 -14.70
N THR A 17 3.70 -20.07 -15.07
CA THR A 17 3.23 -21.12 -14.15
C THR A 17 4.39 -22.06 -13.75
N PRO A 18 4.23 -22.90 -12.71
CA PRO A 18 5.23 -23.93 -12.36
C PRO A 18 5.53 -24.92 -13.48
N ALA A 19 4.56 -25.17 -14.38
CA ALA A 19 4.71 -26.08 -15.51
C ALA A 19 5.45 -25.44 -16.70
N GLY A 20 5.58 -24.12 -16.72
CA GLY A 20 6.22 -23.35 -17.78
C GLY A 20 7.47 -22.63 -17.32
N LYS A 21 7.99 -21.82 -18.21
CA LYS A 21 9.17 -20.98 -17.96
C LYS A 21 8.83 -19.52 -18.26
N ILE A 22 9.68 -18.62 -17.77
CA ILE A 22 9.61 -17.19 -18.09
C ILE A 22 10.91 -16.77 -18.76
N MET A 23 10.84 -15.80 -19.66
CA MET A 23 12.01 -15.18 -20.28
C MET A 23 11.80 -13.66 -20.29
N GLY A 24 12.61 -12.98 -19.51
CA GLY A 24 12.68 -11.53 -19.43
C GLY A 24 14.03 -11.00 -19.88
N THR A 25 14.34 -9.78 -19.51
CA THR A 25 15.56 -9.05 -19.87
C THR A 25 16.48 -8.79 -18.67
N GLY A 26 16.30 -9.49 -17.56
CA GLY A 26 17.03 -9.26 -16.30
C GLY A 26 18.43 -9.86 -16.26
N ALA A 27 19.21 -9.44 -15.25
CA ALA A 27 20.55 -9.95 -14.98
C ALA A 27 20.55 -11.37 -14.39
N TYR A 28 19.39 -11.89 -14.02
CA TYR A 28 19.21 -13.27 -13.59
C TYR A 28 18.24 -14.01 -14.52
N LYS A 29 18.53 -15.30 -14.73
CA LYS A 29 17.70 -16.24 -15.49
C LYS A 29 16.87 -17.08 -14.54
N PHE A 30 15.62 -17.30 -14.88
CA PHE A 30 14.79 -18.29 -14.22
C PHE A 30 15.34 -19.70 -14.44
N GLN A 31 15.52 -20.46 -13.37
CA GLN A 31 15.99 -21.84 -13.42
C GLN A 31 14.85 -22.81 -13.13
N SER A 32 14.17 -22.66 -12.00
CA SER A 32 13.08 -23.55 -11.59
C SER A 32 12.05 -22.85 -10.70
N PHE A 33 10.84 -23.42 -10.68
CA PHE A 33 9.78 -23.08 -9.73
C PHE A 33 9.16 -24.37 -9.19
N THR A 34 9.34 -24.59 -7.91
CA THR A 34 8.72 -25.69 -7.18
C THR A 34 7.70 -25.10 -6.22
N PRO A 35 6.36 -25.28 -6.47
CA PRO A 35 5.31 -24.72 -5.63
C PRO A 35 5.48 -25.08 -4.16
N GLY A 36 5.32 -24.09 -3.28
CA GLY A 36 5.49 -24.25 -1.83
C GLY A 36 6.94 -24.43 -1.35
N VAL A 37 7.93 -24.52 -2.27
CA VAL A 37 9.32 -24.73 -1.92
C VAL A 37 10.18 -23.53 -2.29
N ALA A 38 10.42 -23.28 -3.58
CA ALA A 38 11.29 -22.20 -4.01
C ALA A 38 11.09 -21.81 -5.48
N VAL A 39 11.44 -20.54 -5.77
CA VAL A 39 11.82 -20.07 -7.11
C VAL A 39 13.33 -19.90 -7.12
N VAL A 40 14.02 -20.56 -8.04
CA VAL A 40 15.48 -20.50 -8.20
C VAL A 40 15.82 -19.67 -9.43
N MET A 41 16.71 -18.69 -9.23
CA MET A 41 17.24 -17.84 -10.28
C MET A 41 18.76 -17.91 -10.28
N VAL A 42 19.36 -17.97 -11.47
CA VAL A 42 20.82 -18.01 -11.66
C VAL A 42 21.30 -16.80 -12.43
N ARG A 43 22.51 -16.33 -12.12
CA ARG A 43 23.13 -15.20 -12.79
C ARG A 43 23.23 -15.44 -14.30
N ASN A 44 22.90 -14.41 -15.07
CA ASN A 44 23.05 -14.40 -16.52
C ASN A 44 24.44 -13.87 -16.92
N ASP A 45 25.41 -14.75 -17.08
CA ASP A 45 26.76 -14.35 -17.44
C ASP A 45 26.84 -13.74 -18.87
N SER A 46 25.76 -13.85 -19.67
CA SER A 46 25.60 -13.20 -20.98
C SER A 46 24.63 -12.04 -20.93
N TYR A 47 24.54 -11.34 -19.79
CA TYR A 47 23.65 -10.20 -19.64
C TYR A 47 24.06 -9.06 -20.58
N TRP A 48 23.06 -8.44 -21.22
CA TRP A 48 23.28 -7.44 -22.27
C TRP A 48 23.92 -6.14 -21.76
N ASP A 49 23.68 -5.78 -20.50
CA ASP A 49 24.28 -4.60 -19.88
C ASP A 49 25.55 -4.99 -19.12
N SER A 50 26.70 -4.76 -19.76
CA SER A 50 28.01 -5.08 -19.20
C SER A 50 28.41 -4.20 -18.00
N THR A 51 27.66 -3.13 -17.71
CA THR A 51 27.89 -2.26 -16.54
C THR A 51 27.34 -2.89 -15.25
N VAL A 52 26.35 -3.78 -15.36
CA VAL A 52 25.76 -4.53 -14.25
C VAL A 52 26.52 -5.85 -14.07
N LYS A 53 27.15 -6.01 -12.92
CA LYS A 53 27.96 -7.20 -12.59
C LYS A 53 27.47 -7.82 -11.27
N PRO A 54 26.39 -8.62 -11.29
CA PRO A 54 25.89 -9.25 -10.08
C PRO A 54 26.95 -10.18 -9.47
N LEU A 55 27.17 -10.06 -8.16
CA LEU A 55 28.16 -10.89 -7.45
C LEU A 55 27.58 -12.25 -7.05
N VAL A 56 26.31 -12.29 -6.68
CA VAL A 56 25.62 -13.52 -6.28
C VAL A 56 25.33 -14.38 -7.50
N ARG A 57 25.66 -15.68 -7.41
CA ARG A 57 25.46 -16.62 -8.54
C ARG A 57 24.05 -17.18 -8.60
N GLU A 58 23.45 -17.42 -7.45
CA GLU A 58 22.14 -18.07 -7.32
C GLU A 58 21.32 -17.36 -6.26
N ILE A 59 20.03 -17.21 -6.51
CA ILE A 59 19.05 -16.62 -5.62
C ILE A 59 17.89 -17.59 -5.50
N ASP A 60 17.65 -18.04 -4.27
CA ASP A 60 16.52 -18.86 -3.89
C ASP A 60 15.47 -17.99 -3.20
N VAL A 61 14.32 -17.80 -3.82
CA VAL A 61 13.17 -17.17 -3.17
C VAL A 61 12.28 -18.26 -2.59
N LYS A 62 12.28 -18.39 -1.27
CA LYS A 62 11.58 -19.46 -0.55
C LYS A 62 10.37 -18.92 0.19
N GLY A 63 9.30 -19.70 0.23
CA GLY A 63 8.19 -19.49 1.15
C GLY A 63 8.54 -20.01 2.55
N ALA A 64 8.06 -19.34 3.58
CA ALA A 64 8.16 -19.83 4.95
C ALA A 64 6.75 -20.22 5.46
N PRO A 65 6.63 -21.35 6.19
CA PRO A 65 5.32 -21.81 6.66
C PRO A 65 4.71 -20.92 7.77
N ASN A 66 5.57 -20.26 8.55
CA ASN A 66 5.17 -19.35 9.64
C ASN A 66 6.34 -18.49 10.08
N ASP A 67 6.04 -17.47 10.89
CA ASP A 67 7.00 -16.48 11.40
C ASP A 67 8.09 -17.07 12.28
N ALA A 68 7.79 -18.08 13.10
CA ALA A 68 8.76 -18.71 13.97
C ALA A 68 9.84 -19.45 13.16
N SER A 69 9.44 -20.20 12.14
CA SER A 69 10.37 -20.86 11.22
C SER A 69 11.24 -19.88 10.46
N LEU A 70 10.63 -18.78 9.99
CA LEU A 70 11.34 -17.72 9.28
C LEU A 70 12.36 -17.03 10.18
N THR A 71 11.97 -16.69 11.40
CA THR A 71 12.86 -16.10 12.43
C THR A 71 14.03 -17.02 12.75
N SER A 72 13.75 -18.32 12.98
CA SER A 72 14.81 -19.31 13.23
C SER A 72 15.78 -19.41 12.06
N ALA A 73 15.28 -19.46 10.82
CA ALA A 73 16.12 -19.54 9.62
C ALA A 73 17.01 -18.29 9.44
N LEU A 74 16.51 -17.09 9.77
CA LEU A 74 17.32 -15.86 9.80
C LEU A 74 18.43 -15.93 10.84
N LEU A 75 18.10 -16.33 12.07
CA LEU A 75 19.06 -16.36 13.18
C LEU A 75 20.13 -17.44 13.02
N THR A 76 19.83 -18.54 12.34
CA THR A 76 20.76 -19.66 12.10
C THR A 76 21.49 -19.56 10.75
N GLY A 77 21.19 -18.54 9.93
CA GLY A 77 21.79 -18.38 8.61
C GLY A 77 21.21 -19.29 7.52
N GLY A 78 20.07 -19.94 7.78
CA GLY A 78 19.36 -20.76 6.79
C GLY A 78 18.74 -19.96 5.64
N ILE A 79 18.54 -18.64 5.85
CA ILE A 79 18.20 -17.66 4.81
C ILE A 79 19.00 -16.38 5.04
N ASN A 80 19.24 -15.63 3.97
CA ASN A 80 20.07 -14.43 3.99
C ASN A 80 19.28 -13.12 4.12
N GLY A 81 17.99 -13.12 3.84
CA GLY A 81 17.19 -11.92 3.99
C GLY A 81 15.70 -12.15 3.79
N VAL A 82 14.91 -11.21 4.28
CA VAL A 82 13.45 -11.19 4.13
C VAL A 82 12.94 -9.75 4.05
N TYR A 83 12.01 -9.52 3.16
CA TYR A 83 11.18 -8.33 3.12
C TYR A 83 9.83 -8.62 3.79
N ALA A 84 9.25 -7.61 4.42
CA ALA A 84 7.92 -7.68 5.03
C ALA A 84 7.79 -8.81 6.09
N GLN A 85 8.81 -8.93 6.95
CA GLN A 85 8.78 -9.83 8.10
C GLN A 85 7.62 -9.48 9.03
N SER A 86 6.99 -10.50 9.61
CA SER A 86 6.07 -10.31 10.72
C SER A 86 6.74 -9.56 11.88
N LEU A 87 5.99 -8.63 12.45
CA LEU A 87 6.48 -7.78 13.53
C LEU A 87 6.44 -8.46 14.90
N THR A 88 5.85 -9.65 15.00
CA THR A 88 5.73 -10.39 16.27
C THR A 88 7.07 -10.83 16.84
N THR A 89 8.05 -11.11 15.98
CA THR A 89 9.40 -11.56 16.35
C THR A 89 10.48 -10.49 16.17
N LEU A 90 10.07 -9.26 15.85
CA LEU A 90 10.98 -8.18 15.50
C LEU A 90 11.97 -7.84 16.64
N ASP A 91 11.52 -7.85 17.88
CA ASP A 91 12.40 -7.55 19.04
C ASP A 91 13.48 -8.61 19.23
N GLN A 92 13.15 -9.90 19.01
CA GLN A 92 14.11 -10.98 19.02
C GLN A 92 15.18 -10.80 17.93
N LEU A 93 14.76 -10.42 16.74
CA LEU A 93 15.68 -10.18 15.61
C LEU A 93 16.57 -8.96 15.86
N LYS A 94 16.03 -7.86 16.39
CA LYS A 94 16.81 -6.66 16.77
C LYS A 94 17.88 -6.94 17.83
N ALA A 95 17.63 -7.87 18.75
CA ALA A 95 18.58 -8.23 19.79
C ALA A 95 19.74 -9.11 19.29
N SER A 96 19.65 -9.66 18.07
CA SER A 96 20.66 -10.59 17.53
C SER A 96 21.72 -9.86 16.72
N LYS A 97 22.99 -10.26 16.89
CA LYS A 97 24.11 -9.80 16.05
C LYS A 97 24.20 -10.55 14.70
N ALA A 98 23.45 -11.64 14.51
CA ALA A 98 23.45 -12.43 13.29
C ALA A 98 22.74 -11.73 12.14
N VAL A 99 21.87 -10.76 12.45
CA VAL A 99 21.04 -10.06 11.47
C VAL A 99 21.13 -8.54 11.62
N SER A 100 20.85 -7.84 10.54
CA SER A 100 20.62 -6.40 10.50
C SER A 100 19.15 -6.12 10.21
N VAL A 101 18.53 -5.24 10.98
CA VAL A 101 17.16 -4.78 10.77
C VAL A 101 17.20 -3.34 10.26
N THR A 102 16.69 -3.11 9.07
CA THR A 102 16.65 -1.79 8.44
C THR A 102 15.23 -1.40 8.07
N TYR A 103 14.96 -0.10 8.08
CA TYR A 103 13.65 0.47 7.78
C TYR A 103 13.76 1.41 6.59
N GLY A 104 12.73 1.43 5.77
CA GLY A 104 12.62 2.37 4.67
C GLY A 104 11.17 2.74 4.37
N PRO A 105 10.94 3.79 3.59
CA PRO A 105 9.58 4.18 3.22
C PRO A 105 8.93 3.08 2.37
N GLY A 106 7.68 2.74 2.72
CA GLY A 106 6.84 1.89 1.90
C GLY A 106 6.28 2.63 0.69
N TRP A 107 5.55 1.91 -0.18
CA TRP A 107 4.73 2.51 -1.24
C TRP A 107 3.26 2.53 -0.88
N TYR A 108 2.86 1.71 0.06
CA TYR A 108 1.48 1.52 0.44
C TYR A 108 1.08 2.37 1.64
N THR A 109 -0.20 2.65 1.68
CA THR A 109 -0.88 3.30 2.78
C THR A 109 -2.06 2.43 3.17
N ASP A 110 -2.22 2.15 4.46
CA ASP A 110 -3.47 1.63 4.98
C ASP A 110 -4.51 2.73 4.86
N ALA A 111 -5.64 2.39 4.26
CA ALA A 111 -6.71 3.34 4.04
C ALA A 111 -8.08 2.71 4.23
N PHE A 112 -9.02 3.51 4.73
CA PHE A 112 -10.43 3.20 4.67
C PHE A 112 -10.98 3.72 3.33
N ILE A 113 -11.38 2.80 2.47
CA ILE A 113 -12.03 3.10 1.19
C ILE A 113 -13.48 3.46 1.47
N VAL A 114 -13.93 4.64 1.04
CA VAL A 114 -15.35 4.96 0.95
C VAL A 114 -15.90 4.24 -0.27
N SER A 115 -16.98 3.47 -0.12
CA SER A 115 -17.59 2.71 -1.22
C SER A 115 -19.00 3.17 -1.59
N ASP A 116 -19.58 4.10 -0.81
CA ASP A 116 -20.89 4.71 -1.11
C ASP A 116 -20.93 6.17 -0.66
N LEU A 117 -21.05 7.09 -1.61
CA LEU A 117 -21.24 8.53 -1.37
C LEU A 117 -22.71 8.94 -1.28
N LYS A 118 -23.68 8.04 -1.47
CA LYS A 118 -25.10 8.31 -1.31
C LYS A 118 -25.54 8.21 0.16
N GLY A 119 -24.74 7.49 0.97
CA GLY A 119 -24.94 7.33 2.39
C GLY A 119 -24.35 8.47 3.24
N PRO A 120 -24.19 8.26 4.55
CA PRO A 120 -23.63 9.26 5.47
C PRO A 120 -22.23 9.76 5.07
N LEU A 121 -21.43 8.93 4.40
CA LEU A 121 -20.09 9.27 3.95
C LEU A 121 -20.06 10.18 2.71
N GLY A 122 -21.23 10.50 2.10
CA GLY A 122 -21.33 11.51 1.06
C GLY A 122 -21.01 12.92 1.51
N ASP A 123 -21.26 13.24 2.78
CA ASP A 123 -20.90 14.53 3.36
C ASP A 123 -19.40 14.52 3.77
N VAL A 124 -18.64 15.42 3.18
CA VAL A 124 -17.19 15.55 3.45
C VAL A 124 -16.90 15.79 4.94
N ARG A 125 -17.79 16.50 5.64
CA ARG A 125 -17.64 16.77 7.09
C ARG A 125 -17.67 15.47 7.89
N VAL A 126 -18.45 14.48 7.47
CA VAL A 126 -18.51 13.16 8.11
C VAL A 126 -17.19 12.40 7.87
N ARG A 127 -16.65 12.43 6.66
CA ARG A 127 -15.33 11.80 6.36
C ARG A 127 -14.20 12.46 7.15
N GLN A 128 -14.20 13.80 7.21
CA GLN A 128 -13.26 14.57 8.04
C GLN A 128 -13.41 14.25 9.54
N ALA A 129 -14.64 14.14 10.03
CA ALA A 129 -14.89 13.77 11.42
C ALA A 129 -14.35 12.38 11.76
N LEU A 130 -14.62 11.37 10.92
CA LEU A 130 -14.07 10.03 11.10
C LEU A 130 -12.54 10.04 11.08
N SER A 131 -11.93 10.76 10.14
CA SER A 131 -10.48 10.91 10.08
C SER A 131 -9.89 11.53 11.34
N MET A 132 -10.52 12.60 11.86
CA MET A 132 -10.07 13.28 13.08
C MET A 132 -10.36 12.48 14.36
N ALA A 133 -11.31 11.55 14.34
CA ALA A 133 -11.64 10.73 15.50
C ALA A 133 -10.65 9.58 15.73
N LEU A 134 -9.89 9.17 14.72
CA LEU A 134 -9.01 8.01 14.77
C LEU A 134 -7.78 8.24 15.65
N ASP A 135 -7.53 7.32 16.57
CA ASP A 135 -6.25 7.21 17.30
C ASP A 135 -5.21 6.46 16.45
N ARG A 136 -4.63 7.17 15.51
CA ARG A 136 -3.60 6.59 14.61
C ARG A 136 -2.33 6.20 15.35
N LYS A 137 -1.98 6.87 16.46
CA LYS A 137 -0.79 6.50 17.26
C LYS A 137 -1.00 5.15 17.94
N GLY A 138 -2.15 4.95 18.57
CA GLY A 138 -2.52 3.66 19.13
C GLY A 138 -2.56 2.54 18.08
N LEU A 139 -3.03 2.82 16.86
CA LEU A 139 -3.01 1.87 15.73
C LEU A 139 -1.58 1.53 15.26
N ILE A 140 -0.66 2.51 15.19
CA ILE A 140 0.75 2.28 14.87
C ILE A 140 1.36 1.28 15.87
N ASP A 141 1.09 1.45 17.15
CA ASP A 141 1.62 0.55 18.18
C ASP A 141 0.96 -0.84 18.12
N ALA A 142 -0.35 -0.89 17.94
CA ALA A 142 -1.11 -2.13 17.94
C ALA A 142 -0.79 -3.03 16.74
N ILE A 143 -0.74 -2.44 15.53
CA ILE A 143 -0.58 -3.19 14.27
C ILE A 143 0.89 -3.28 13.88
N TYR A 144 1.64 -2.17 13.95
CA TYR A 144 2.97 -2.03 13.35
C TYR A 144 4.11 -1.97 14.36
N LYS A 145 3.85 -2.09 15.67
CA LYS A 145 4.89 -2.06 16.72
C LYS A 145 5.84 -0.85 16.57
N GLY A 146 5.27 0.32 16.24
CA GLY A 146 6.04 1.53 16.00
C GLY A 146 6.70 1.63 14.60
N THR A 147 6.47 0.67 13.69
CA THR A 147 7.08 0.67 12.35
C THR A 147 6.15 1.22 11.27
N ALA A 148 5.36 2.24 11.61
CA ALA A 148 4.58 3.03 10.67
C ALA A 148 4.65 4.51 11.05
N VAL A 149 4.24 5.38 10.15
CA VAL A 149 4.19 6.82 10.37
C VAL A 149 2.77 7.37 10.18
N LEU A 150 2.51 8.52 10.78
CA LEU A 150 1.26 9.26 10.56
C LEU A 150 1.19 9.74 9.11
N PRO A 151 0.07 9.55 8.40
CA PRO A 151 -0.08 10.07 7.06
C PRO A 151 -0.26 11.59 7.08
N LYS A 152 0.24 12.24 6.04
CA LYS A 152 -0.11 13.61 5.67
C LYS A 152 -0.91 13.63 4.38
N TRP A 153 -0.65 12.66 3.52
CA TRP A 153 -1.27 12.40 2.23
C TRP A 153 -1.71 10.94 2.15
N ILE A 154 -2.51 10.62 1.13
CA ILE A 154 -2.83 9.22 0.85
C ILE A 154 -1.60 8.49 0.28
N SER A 155 -0.77 9.15 -0.52
CA SER A 155 0.44 8.54 -1.07
C SER A 155 1.58 8.53 -0.06
N ASN A 156 2.30 7.41 -0.02
CA ASN A 156 3.47 7.23 0.84
C ASN A 156 4.71 7.88 0.22
N ARG A 157 5.60 8.42 1.05
CA ARG A 157 6.86 9.06 0.62
C ARG A 157 7.77 8.16 -0.23
N GLY A 158 7.67 6.84 -0.09
CA GLY A 158 8.42 5.89 -0.92
C GLY A 158 8.07 5.94 -2.40
N THR A 159 6.92 6.53 -2.75
CA THR A 159 6.50 6.72 -4.15
C THR A 159 7.10 7.95 -4.83
N PHE A 160 7.88 8.79 -4.14
CA PHE A 160 8.49 10.00 -4.72
C PHE A 160 9.68 9.64 -5.62
N GLY A 161 9.41 9.02 -6.78
CA GLY A 161 10.41 8.53 -7.72
C GLY A 161 10.96 9.56 -8.71
N TYR A 162 10.27 10.70 -8.85
CA TYR A 162 10.69 11.84 -9.67
C TYR A 162 10.36 13.15 -8.91
N GLY A 163 10.89 14.29 -9.33
CA GLY A 163 10.61 15.59 -8.69
C GLY A 163 10.70 15.56 -7.16
N LYS A 164 11.57 14.71 -6.62
CA LYS A 164 11.61 14.31 -5.20
C LYS A 164 11.69 15.50 -4.25
N SER A 165 12.50 16.51 -4.57
CA SER A 165 12.64 17.72 -3.75
C SER A 165 11.33 18.52 -3.63
N VAL A 166 10.53 18.55 -4.70
CA VAL A 166 9.23 19.22 -4.74
C VAL A 166 8.22 18.46 -3.87
N PHE A 167 8.14 17.13 -4.03
CA PHE A 167 7.27 16.30 -3.19
C PHE A 167 7.64 16.40 -1.72
N GLU A 168 8.92 16.27 -1.38
CA GLU A 168 9.39 16.35 0.01
C GLU A 168 9.06 17.71 0.64
N ALA A 169 9.27 18.81 -0.07
CA ALA A 169 8.94 20.14 0.41
C ALA A 169 7.43 20.28 0.67
N ALA A 170 6.59 19.85 -0.27
CA ALA A 170 5.14 19.93 -0.15
C ALA A 170 4.60 18.99 0.95
N TYR A 171 5.11 17.76 1.04
CA TYR A 171 4.73 16.80 2.07
C TYR A 171 5.11 17.32 3.47
N ASN A 172 6.33 17.84 3.64
CA ASN A 172 6.78 18.36 4.93
C ASN A 172 5.97 19.59 5.39
N ALA A 173 5.49 20.41 4.45
CA ALA A 173 4.64 21.56 4.73
C ALA A 173 3.17 21.16 5.05
N SER A 174 2.75 19.96 4.73
CA SER A 174 1.39 19.46 5.02
C SER A 174 1.28 19.04 6.49
N PRO A 175 0.12 19.25 7.14
CA PRO A 175 -0.09 18.84 8.52
C PRO A 175 -0.20 17.31 8.65
N ASP A 176 0.18 16.78 9.81
CA ASP A 176 -0.11 15.40 10.18
C ASP A 176 -1.62 15.22 10.43
N MET A 177 -2.16 14.06 10.06
CA MET A 177 -3.54 13.69 10.37
C MET A 177 -3.64 13.22 11.83
N THR A 178 -3.77 14.18 12.74
CA THR A 178 -3.82 13.94 14.19
C THR A 178 -5.25 13.83 14.70
N GLN A 179 -5.42 13.19 15.87
CA GLN A 179 -6.72 13.07 16.52
C GLN A 179 -7.17 14.41 17.11
N ASP A 180 -8.47 14.74 16.88
CA ASP A 180 -9.18 15.84 17.51
C ASP A 180 -10.66 15.46 17.68
N LEU A 181 -10.98 14.81 18.79
CA LEU A 181 -12.34 14.32 19.09
C LEU A 181 -13.36 15.45 19.24
N ALA A 182 -12.94 16.60 19.78
CA ALA A 182 -13.86 17.72 19.99
C ALA A 182 -14.32 18.30 18.64
N LYS A 183 -13.37 18.56 17.73
CA LYS A 183 -13.67 19.05 16.39
C LYS A 183 -14.41 17.99 15.56
N ALA A 184 -14.04 16.72 15.67
CA ALA A 184 -14.72 15.62 15.00
C ALA A 184 -16.20 15.53 15.40
N LYS A 185 -16.49 15.61 16.69
CA LYS A 185 -17.87 15.60 17.21
C LYS A 185 -18.67 16.79 16.70
N GLN A 186 -18.08 17.99 16.67
CA GLN A 186 -18.75 19.18 16.14
C GLN A 186 -19.09 19.00 14.66
N LEU A 187 -18.18 18.47 13.84
CA LEU A 187 -18.43 18.20 12.42
C LEU A 187 -19.59 17.21 12.20
N VAL A 188 -19.72 16.18 13.04
CA VAL A 188 -20.86 15.24 13.00
C VAL A 188 -22.17 15.96 13.29
N ILE A 189 -22.19 16.85 14.29
CA ILE A 189 -23.37 17.65 14.63
C ILE A 189 -23.73 18.57 13.46
N ASP A 190 -22.77 19.32 12.93
CA ASP A 190 -22.96 20.28 11.82
C ASP A 190 -23.43 19.59 10.54
N ALA A 191 -23.00 18.34 10.32
CA ALA A 191 -23.46 17.51 9.20
C ALA A 191 -24.83 16.85 9.43
N GLY A 192 -25.43 17.00 10.62
CA GLY A 192 -26.66 16.29 10.99
C GLY A 192 -26.50 14.77 10.97
N ALA A 193 -25.30 14.27 11.27
CA ALA A 193 -24.94 12.86 11.19
C ALA A 193 -24.98 12.14 12.54
N THR A 194 -25.35 12.82 13.62
CA THR A 194 -25.51 12.19 14.95
C THR A 194 -26.49 11.03 14.89
N GLY A 195 -26.08 9.87 15.38
CA GLY A 195 -26.85 8.62 15.39
C GLY A 195 -26.98 7.92 14.05
N LYS A 196 -26.46 8.48 12.96
CA LYS A 196 -26.44 7.79 11.65
C LYS A 196 -25.52 6.57 11.72
N LEU A 197 -25.94 5.53 11.00
CA LEU A 197 -25.24 4.26 10.90
C LEU A 197 -24.39 4.21 9.63
N ILE A 198 -23.14 3.74 9.77
CA ILE A 198 -22.33 3.30 8.65
C ILE A 198 -22.05 1.80 8.80
N THR A 199 -22.02 1.08 7.67
CA THR A 199 -21.69 -0.35 7.61
C THR A 199 -20.30 -0.53 7.03
N VAL A 200 -19.41 -1.16 7.78
CA VAL A 200 -18.00 -1.37 7.41
C VAL A 200 -17.77 -2.83 7.06
N GLY A 201 -17.33 -3.10 5.82
CA GLY A 201 -16.91 -4.42 5.38
C GLY A 201 -15.56 -4.79 6.00
N MET A 202 -15.47 -5.97 6.61
CA MET A 202 -14.24 -6.41 7.28
C MET A 202 -14.09 -7.94 7.26
N SER A 203 -12.93 -8.43 7.70
CA SER A 203 -12.72 -9.84 8.04
C SER A 203 -12.01 -9.95 9.39
N SER A 204 -12.59 -10.74 10.29
CA SER A 204 -11.98 -11.03 11.59
C SER A 204 -10.76 -11.96 11.50
N GLU A 205 -10.58 -12.65 10.36
CA GLU A 205 -9.44 -13.52 10.09
C GLU A 205 -8.20 -12.72 9.63
N LEU A 206 -8.40 -11.47 9.18
CA LEU A 206 -7.32 -10.55 8.78
C LEU A 206 -7.03 -9.59 9.95
N THR A 207 -6.02 -9.92 10.74
CA THR A 207 -5.74 -9.24 12.03
C THR A 207 -5.64 -7.72 11.90
N GLY A 208 -4.91 -7.18 10.93
CA GLY A 208 -4.81 -5.73 10.72
C GLY A 208 -6.17 -5.09 10.44
N ILE A 209 -6.92 -5.64 9.49
CA ILE A 209 -8.27 -5.20 9.12
C ILE A 209 -9.24 -5.24 10.32
N SER A 210 -9.15 -6.32 11.13
CA SER A 210 -9.98 -6.46 12.33
C SER A 210 -9.71 -5.37 13.37
N ILE A 211 -8.43 -5.06 13.61
CA ILE A 211 -8.03 -3.99 14.55
C ILE A 211 -8.47 -2.62 14.02
N GLU A 212 -8.22 -2.32 12.75
CA GLU A 212 -8.63 -1.06 12.12
C GLU A 212 -10.14 -0.86 12.14
N SER A 213 -10.90 -1.92 11.85
CA SER A 213 -12.37 -1.87 11.87
C SER A 213 -12.91 -1.59 13.28
N SER A 214 -12.33 -2.24 14.29
CA SER A 214 -12.71 -2.01 15.68
C SER A 214 -12.33 -0.59 16.15
N ALA A 215 -11.18 -0.09 15.73
CA ALA A 215 -10.75 1.27 16.04
C ALA A 215 -11.65 2.34 15.37
N LEU A 216 -12.03 2.12 14.10
CA LEU A 216 -12.97 3.01 13.41
C LEU A 216 -14.35 2.99 14.09
N GLN A 217 -14.83 1.81 14.50
CA GLN A 217 -16.09 1.70 15.25
C GLN A 217 -16.03 2.52 16.53
N ALA A 218 -15.02 2.32 17.36
CA ALA A 218 -14.85 3.06 18.61
C ALA A 218 -14.73 4.58 18.37
N ALA A 219 -13.97 4.99 17.34
CA ALA A 219 -13.81 6.39 16.96
C ALA A 219 -15.14 7.02 16.52
N ALA A 220 -15.91 6.33 15.69
CA ALA A 220 -17.22 6.81 15.23
C ALA A 220 -18.23 6.92 16.36
N GLU A 221 -18.26 5.95 17.28
CA GLU A 221 -19.13 5.96 18.45
C GLU A 221 -18.78 7.12 19.42
N ALA A 222 -17.48 7.40 19.60
CA ALA A 222 -17.02 8.52 20.44
C ALA A 222 -17.48 9.89 19.94
N ILE A 223 -17.73 10.03 18.63
CA ILE A 223 -18.22 11.26 18.01
C ILE A 223 -19.74 11.26 17.75
N GLY A 224 -20.44 10.23 18.24
CA GLY A 224 -21.91 10.16 18.21
C GLY A 224 -22.51 9.52 16.96
N MET A 225 -21.73 8.81 16.15
CA MET A 225 -22.21 7.98 15.04
C MET A 225 -22.38 6.51 15.48
N LYS A 226 -22.94 5.68 14.61
CA LYS A 226 -23.06 4.23 14.82
C LYS A 226 -22.32 3.47 13.72
N VAL A 227 -21.72 2.35 14.08
CA VAL A 227 -21.03 1.46 13.11
C VAL A 227 -21.54 0.03 13.25
N LYS A 228 -21.85 -0.58 12.11
CA LYS A 228 -22.09 -2.02 11.97
C LYS A 228 -20.91 -2.64 11.24
N LEU A 229 -20.25 -3.59 11.86
CA LEU A 229 -19.22 -4.38 11.21
C LEU A 229 -19.88 -5.53 10.44
N HIS A 230 -19.63 -5.60 9.13
CA HIS A 230 -20.07 -6.71 8.25
C HIS A 230 -18.87 -7.61 7.97
N SER A 231 -18.80 -8.72 8.72
CA SER A 231 -17.68 -9.65 8.64
C SER A 231 -17.90 -10.69 7.55
N VAL A 232 -16.86 -10.89 6.72
CA VAL A 232 -16.75 -11.98 5.74
C VAL A 232 -15.50 -12.81 6.03
N SER A 233 -15.35 -14.00 5.44
CA SER A 233 -14.10 -14.77 5.53
C SER A 233 -12.96 -14.04 4.83
N ALA A 234 -11.70 -14.33 5.19
CA ALA A 234 -10.53 -13.76 4.53
C ALA A 234 -10.53 -14.01 3.02
N GLN A 235 -10.95 -15.20 2.59
CA GLN A 235 -11.09 -15.57 1.19
C GLN A 235 -12.11 -14.70 0.45
N ASN A 236 -13.23 -14.35 1.10
CA ASN A 236 -14.30 -13.56 0.49
C ASN A 236 -14.05 -12.06 0.57
N PHE A 237 -13.08 -11.61 1.37
CA PHE A 237 -12.77 -10.19 1.52
C PHE A 237 -12.35 -9.53 0.20
N ILE A 238 -11.68 -10.28 -0.68
CA ILE A 238 -11.29 -9.80 -2.03
C ILE A 238 -12.50 -9.39 -2.88
N ASN A 239 -13.69 -9.94 -2.61
CA ASN A 239 -14.89 -9.62 -3.36
C ASN A 239 -15.31 -8.14 -3.20
N PHE A 240 -14.92 -7.47 -2.11
CA PHE A 240 -15.13 -6.02 -1.99
C PHE A 240 -14.39 -5.23 -3.07
N PHE A 241 -13.32 -5.76 -3.65
CA PHE A 241 -12.56 -5.12 -4.73
C PHE A 241 -13.07 -5.48 -6.13
N ILE A 242 -13.55 -6.71 -6.33
CA ILE A 242 -13.82 -7.25 -7.67
C ILE A 242 -15.30 -7.42 -8.00
N ASP A 243 -16.18 -7.50 -7.00
CA ASP A 243 -17.63 -7.70 -7.20
C ASP A 243 -18.45 -6.54 -6.64
N PRO A 244 -19.08 -5.70 -7.51
CA PRO A 244 -19.97 -4.65 -7.04
C PRO A 244 -21.11 -5.13 -6.13
N LYS A 245 -21.55 -6.39 -6.28
CA LYS A 245 -22.64 -6.95 -5.45
C LYS A 245 -22.19 -7.15 -4.00
N ALA A 246 -20.92 -7.43 -3.77
CA ALA A 246 -20.37 -7.57 -2.42
C ALA A 246 -20.37 -6.24 -1.65
N ARG A 247 -20.37 -5.11 -2.36
CA ARG A 247 -20.40 -3.77 -1.76
C ARG A 247 -21.80 -3.21 -1.49
N VAL A 248 -22.86 -3.91 -1.91
CA VAL A 248 -24.22 -3.44 -1.67
C VAL A 248 -24.51 -3.32 -0.17
N GLY A 249 -24.83 -2.12 0.30
CA GLY A 249 -25.06 -1.81 1.70
C GLY A 249 -23.79 -1.76 2.58
N ILE A 250 -22.62 -1.65 1.96
CA ILE A 250 -21.32 -1.43 2.61
C ILE A 250 -20.89 0.02 2.30
N ASP A 251 -20.77 0.85 3.34
CA ASP A 251 -20.36 2.24 3.19
C ASP A 251 -18.85 2.40 2.97
N GLY A 252 -18.06 1.43 3.44
CA GLY A 252 -16.63 1.39 3.22
C GLY A 252 -15.96 0.14 3.79
N PHE A 253 -14.69 -0.05 3.45
CA PHE A 253 -13.85 -1.16 3.90
C PHE A 253 -12.37 -0.78 3.85
N PHE A 254 -11.52 -1.58 4.50
CA PHE A 254 -10.09 -1.26 4.60
C PHE A 254 -9.26 -1.88 3.48
N THR A 255 -8.14 -1.26 3.18
CA THR A 255 -7.14 -1.76 2.23
C THR A 255 -5.74 -1.35 2.64
N LEU A 256 -4.77 -2.14 2.19
CA LEU A 256 -3.37 -1.78 2.08
C LEU A 256 -3.06 -1.61 0.59
N ASN A 257 -3.06 -0.38 0.09
CA ASN A 257 -2.96 -0.12 -1.34
C ASN A 257 -1.71 0.65 -1.75
N TYR A 258 -1.27 0.40 -2.99
CA TYR A 258 -0.08 1.01 -3.59
C TYR A 258 -0.24 1.16 -5.10
N GLY A 259 0.59 2.02 -5.69
CA GLY A 259 0.64 2.19 -7.16
C GLY A 259 1.61 1.22 -7.84
N ASP A 260 1.47 1.06 -9.15
CA ASP A 260 2.27 0.13 -9.96
C ASP A 260 3.68 0.65 -10.27
N TYR A 261 3.99 1.90 -9.96
CA TYR A 261 5.31 2.52 -10.18
C TYR A 261 5.57 3.61 -9.13
N ALA A 262 6.83 4.07 -9.04
CA ALA A 262 7.25 5.11 -8.13
C ALA A 262 6.79 6.50 -8.61
N GLY A 263 5.52 6.78 -8.40
CA GLY A 263 4.84 8.05 -8.64
C GLY A 263 3.54 8.07 -7.86
N PRO A 264 3.25 9.09 -7.03
CA PRO A 264 2.00 9.17 -6.27
C PRO A 264 0.75 9.02 -7.17
N GLU A 265 0.80 9.56 -8.37
CA GLU A 265 -0.30 9.47 -9.34
C GLU A 265 -0.66 8.04 -9.77
N ALA A 266 0.24 7.06 -9.57
CA ALA A 266 -0.07 5.67 -9.85
C ALA A 266 -1.19 5.14 -8.96
N LEU A 267 -1.18 5.50 -7.67
CA LEU A 267 -2.26 5.19 -6.74
C LEU A 267 -3.47 6.10 -6.98
N LEU A 268 -3.23 7.40 -7.09
CA LEU A 268 -4.29 8.40 -7.19
C LEU A 268 -5.22 8.15 -8.39
N ALA A 269 -4.66 7.76 -9.53
CA ALA A 269 -5.45 7.48 -10.74
C ALA A 269 -6.46 6.34 -10.53
N THR A 270 -6.20 5.40 -9.63
CA THR A 270 -7.08 4.24 -9.43
C THR A 270 -8.43 4.62 -8.83
N PHE A 271 -8.52 5.71 -8.07
CA PHE A 271 -9.76 6.11 -7.39
C PHE A 271 -10.21 7.56 -7.67
N LEU A 272 -9.37 8.40 -8.27
CA LEU A 272 -9.75 9.77 -8.61
C LEU A 272 -10.32 9.90 -10.03
N LEU A 273 -9.92 9.01 -10.95
CA LEU A 273 -10.45 9.06 -12.30
C LEU A 273 -11.84 8.41 -12.35
N PRO A 274 -12.78 8.95 -13.15
CA PRO A 274 -14.13 8.38 -13.27
C PRO A 274 -14.17 6.91 -13.70
N ASP A 275 -13.18 6.48 -14.49
CA ASP A 275 -12.97 5.10 -14.95
C ASP A 275 -11.90 4.35 -14.13
N GLY A 276 -11.46 4.91 -13.03
CA GLY A 276 -10.47 4.30 -12.13
C GLY A 276 -10.95 2.96 -11.58
N SER A 277 -10.09 1.96 -11.62
CA SER A 277 -10.41 0.57 -11.23
C SER A 277 -10.91 0.42 -9.80
N GLN A 278 -10.67 1.40 -8.95
CA GLN A 278 -11.03 1.43 -7.53
C GLN A 278 -11.87 2.67 -7.15
N ASN A 279 -12.43 3.37 -8.12
CA ASN A 279 -13.41 4.41 -7.88
C ASN A 279 -14.78 3.78 -7.57
N PHE A 280 -14.87 3.10 -6.42
CA PHE A 280 -16.04 2.31 -6.04
C PHE A 280 -17.23 3.16 -5.61
N ASP A 281 -16.96 4.33 -5.06
CA ASP A 281 -17.94 5.29 -4.58
C ASP A 281 -18.44 6.22 -5.69
N GLY A 282 -17.79 6.24 -6.86
CA GLY A 282 -18.11 7.14 -7.95
C GLY A 282 -17.70 8.58 -7.68
N TYR A 283 -16.61 8.79 -6.91
CA TYR A 283 -16.04 10.12 -6.66
C TYR A 283 -15.84 10.90 -7.96
N GLY A 284 -16.35 12.13 -8.01
CA GLY A 284 -16.29 12.98 -9.20
C GLY A 284 -17.21 12.58 -10.36
N VAL A 285 -18.02 11.51 -10.21
CA VAL A 285 -18.94 11.03 -11.27
C VAL A 285 -20.32 11.64 -11.09
N GLN A 286 -20.83 12.29 -12.17
CA GLN A 286 -22.16 12.91 -12.18
C GLN A 286 -23.26 11.89 -11.83
N GLY A 287 -24.11 12.25 -10.88
CA GLY A 287 -25.23 11.41 -10.44
C GLY A 287 -24.90 10.36 -9.37
N THR A 288 -23.63 10.13 -9.10
CA THR A 288 -23.17 9.22 -8.04
C THR A 288 -22.64 10.01 -6.85
N ASP A 289 -21.79 11.01 -7.11
CA ASP A 289 -21.19 11.87 -6.11
C ASP A 289 -22.05 13.14 -5.92
N PRO A 290 -22.57 13.42 -4.71
CA PRO A 290 -23.33 14.66 -4.43
C PRO A 290 -22.55 15.95 -4.70
N GLN A 291 -21.21 15.88 -4.71
CA GLN A 291 -20.31 17.00 -4.94
C GLN A 291 -19.52 16.88 -6.26
N ALA A 292 -20.02 16.11 -7.21
CA ALA A 292 -19.32 15.78 -8.45
C ALA A 292 -18.73 16.98 -9.20
N ALA A 293 -19.41 18.13 -9.21
CA ALA A 293 -18.91 19.34 -9.88
C ALA A 293 -17.60 19.85 -9.28
N GLY A 294 -17.44 19.74 -7.96
CA GLY A 294 -16.19 20.07 -7.26
C GLY A 294 -15.14 18.98 -7.39
N ASN A 295 -15.55 17.73 -7.20
CA ASN A 295 -14.67 16.56 -7.14
C ASN A 295 -14.07 16.22 -8.53
N SER A 296 -14.77 16.50 -9.63
CA SER A 296 -14.21 16.37 -10.99
C SER A 296 -12.95 17.24 -11.22
N LYS A 297 -12.69 18.21 -10.33
CA LYS A 297 -11.45 19.00 -10.36
C LYS A 297 -10.22 18.11 -10.15
N ALA A 298 -10.26 17.15 -9.24
CA ALA A 298 -9.15 16.24 -9.00
C ALA A 298 -8.80 15.42 -10.27
N ALA A 299 -9.81 14.92 -10.98
CA ALA A 299 -9.61 14.19 -12.23
C ALA A 299 -8.95 15.07 -13.32
N LYS A 300 -9.40 16.31 -13.50
CA LYS A 300 -8.78 17.25 -14.44
C LYS A 300 -7.34 17.57 -14.09
N MET A 301 -7.06 17.83 -12.81
CA MET A 301 -5.69 18.06 -12.33
C MET A 301 -4.80 16.83 -12.56
N MET A 302 -5.35 15.61 -12.44
CA MET A 302 -4.64 14.37 -12.73
C MET A 302 -4.28 14.25 -14.21
N ASP A 303 -5.20 14.54 -15.13
CA ASP A 303 -4.95 14.53 -16.57
C ASP A 303 -3.87 15.55 -16.96
N GLU A 304 -3.92 16.74 -16.36
CA GLU A 304 -2.89 17.76 -16.55
C GLU A 304 -1.52 17.33 -16.01
N ALA A 305 -1.48 16.69 -14.84
CA ALA A 305 -0.23 16.18 -14.27
C ALA A 305 0.37 15.10 -15.18
N ARG A 306 -0.44 14.14 -15.63
CA ARG A 306 0.01 13.04 -16.52
C ARG A 306 0.51 13.54 -17.88
N SER A 307 0.00 14.68 -18.35
CA SER A 307 0.42 15.33 -19.60
C SER A 307 1.65 16.22 -19.44
N THR A 308 2.16 16.40 -18.23
CA THR A 308 3.29 17.30 -17.94
C THR A 308 4.61 16.51 -18.01
N ALA A 309 5.47 16.86 -18.97
CA ALA A 309 6.74 16.16 -19.20
C ALA A 309 7.84 16.51 -18.18
N ASP A 310 7.87 17.78 -17.70
CA ASP A 310 8.84 18.22 -16.70
C ASP A 310 8.52 17.60 -15.34
N ASP A 311 9.48 16.89 -14.76
CA ASP A 311 9.32 16.14 -13.52
C ASP A 311 8.96 17.01 -12.31
N ASN A 312 9.56 18.21 -12.20
CA ASN A 312 9.28 19.11 -11.08
C ASN A 312 7.90 19.76 -11.21
N ALA A 313 7.54 20.21 -12.42
CA ALA A 313 6.21 20.75 -12.68
C ALA A 313 5.11 19.69 -12.48
N ARG A 314 5.36 18.44 -12.92
CA ARG A 314 4.46 17.33 -12.66
C ARG A 314 4.32 17.04 -11.17
N ALA A 315 5.43 16.97 -10.44
CA ALA A 315 5.43 16.76 -9.00
C ALA A 315 4.66 17.84 -8.25
N GLN A 316 4.76 19.12 -8.66
CA GLN A 316 3.98 20.20 -8.06
C GLN A 316 2.47 20.01 -8.28
N LYS A 317 2.06 19.65 -9.48
CA LYS A 317 0.64 19.39 -9.79
C LYS A 317 0.09 18.22 -8.97
N VAL A 318 0.85 17.13 -8.85
CA VAL A 318 0.46 15.96 -8.05
C VAL A 318 0.41 16.31 -6.56
N ALA A 319 1.35 17.10 -6.05
CA ALA A 319 1.32 17.59 -4.67
C ALA A 319 0.08 18.46 -4.39
N ASP A 320 -0.38 19.24 -5.36
CA ASP A 320 -1.60 20.05 -5.22
C ASP A 320 -2.87 19.17 -5.25
N ILE A 321 -2.85 18.05 -5.99
CA ILE A 321 -3.92 17.03 -5.92
C ILE A 321 -3.94 16.41 -4.53
N GLU A 322 -2.80 15.99 -4.00
CA GLU A 322 -2.70 15.41 -2.66
C GLU A 322 -3.27 16.33 -1.57
N LYS A 323 -2.99 17.63 -1.64
CA LYS A 323 -3.58 18.63 -0.73
C LYS A 323 -5.09 18.73 -0.87
N LEU A 324 -5.60 18.70 -2.12
CA LEU A 324 -7.03 18.74 -2.38
C LEU A 324 -7.72 17.53 -1.77
N ILE A 325 -7.24 16.33 -2.07
CA ILE A 325 -7.87 15.10 -1.58
C ILE A 325 -7.66 14.85 -0.08
N ALA A 326 -6.62 15.42 0.53
CA ALA A 326 -6.47 15.43 1.98
C ALA A 326 -7.57 16.22 2.70
N SER A 327 -8.22 17.17 2.01
CA SER A 327 -9.41 17.86 2.52
C SER A 327 -10.71 17.13 2.21
N ASP A 328 -10.80 16.47 1.06
CA ASP A 328 -12.03 15.83 0.59
C ASP A 328 -12.19 14.39 1.11
N LEU A 329 -11.08 13.72 1.37
CA LEU A 329 -10.99 12.37 1.91
C LEU A 329 -11.89 11.35 1.18
N PRO A 330 -11.80 11.21 -0.16
CA PRO A 330 -12.50 10.14 -0.87
C PRO A 330 -12.10 8.76 -0.34
N TRP A 331 -10.84 8.64 0.06
CA TRP A 331 -10.32 7.58 0.93
C TRP A 331 -9.72 8.21 2.18
N ILE A 332 -9.90 7.59 3.33
CA ILE A 332 -9.36 8.08 4.60
C ILE A 332 -8.05 7.37 4.88
N PRO A 333 -6.89 8.07 4.79
CA PRO A 333 -5.59 7.48 5.13
C PRO A 333 -5.55 7.09 6.60
N MET A 334 -5.17 5.85 6.88
CA MET A 334 -5.03 5.33 8.23
C MET A 334 -3.59 5.44 8.71
N LEU A 335 -2.70 4.70 8.11
CA LEU A 335 -1.29 4.56 8.48
C LEU A 335 -0.42 4.44 7.24
N GLN A 336 0.86 4.83 7.37
CA GLN A 336 1.87 4.59 6.33
C GLN A 336 2.96 3.66 6.87
N PRO A 337 2.84 2.34 6.63
CA PRO A 337 3.82 1.37 7.10
C PRO A 337 5.19 1.58 6.48
N LEU A 338 6.23 1.33 7.28
CA LEU A 338 7.60 1.23 6.79
C LEU A 338 7.86 -0.17 6.25
N ILE A 339 8.73 -0.27 5.25
CA ILE A 339 9.31 -1.56 4.89
C ILE A 339 10.32 -1.95 5.95
N VAL A 340 10.15 -3.14 6.49
CA VAL A 340 11.11 -3.77 7.39
C VAL A 340 11.89 -4.79 6.57
N LEU A 341 13.17 -4.53 6.35
CA LEU A 341 14.09 -5.44 5.71
C LEU A 341 15.02 -6.02 6.77
N ILE A 342 15.06 -7.33 6.87
CA ILE A 342 15.95 -8.05 7.76
C ILE A 342 16.90 -8.88 6.91
N THR A 343 18.19 -8.74 7.13
CA THR A 343 19.23 -9.47 6.38
C THR A 343 20.22 -10.10 7.35
N SER A 344 20.90 -11.15 6.89
CA SER A 344 22.11 -11.60 7.61
C SER A 344 23.12 -10.44 7.68
N SER A 345 23.84 -10.34 8.79
CA SER A 345 24.77 -9.23 9.03
C SER A 345 25.93 -9.14 8.04
N ASN A 346 26.21 -10.21 7.30
CA ASN A 346 27.22 -10.30 6.25
C ASN A 346 26.67 -10.08 4.83
N LEU A 347 25.40 -9.71 4.67
CA LEU A 347 24.83 -9.39 3.36
C LEU A 347 24.87 -7.89 3.11
N SER A 348 25.42 -7.48 1.99
CA SER A 348 25.51 -6.09 1.52
C SER A 348 24.69 -5.86 0.25
N GLY A 349 24.58 -4.60 -0.17
CA GLY A 349 23.89 -4.20 -1.40
C GLY A 349 22.36 -4.24 -1.34
N THR A 350 21.80 -4.38 -0.15
CA THR A 350 20.37 -4.34 0.08
C THR A 350 19.87 -2.91 0.31
N TYR A 351 18.59 -2.67 0.09
CA TYR A 351 17.94 -1.41 0.43
C TYR A 351 16.50 -1.63 0.92
N SER A 352 16.12 -0.90 1.94
CA SER A 352 14.79 -0.99 2.56
C SER A 352 13.81 -0.10 1.78
N SER A 353 13.19 -0.65 0.76
CA SER A 353 12.15 0.02 -0.02
C SER A 353 11.24 -1.01 -0.65
N PHE A 354 9.96 -0.71 -0.74
CA PHE A 354 9.00 -1.53 -1.49
C PHE A 354 9.34 -1.62 -2.99
N ALA A 355 10.16 -0.70 -3.49
CA ALA A 355 10.68 -0.74 -4.86
C ALA A 355 11.37 -2.06 -5.22
N TYR A 356 11.74 -2.90 -4.24
CA TYR A 356 12.29 -4.24 -4.51
C TYR A 356 11.38 -5.08 -5.40
N MET A 357 10.06 -4.93 -5.33
CA MET A 357 9.13 -5.67 -6.19
C MET A 357 9.19 -5.26 -7.66
N PHE A 358 9.66 -4.05 -7.95
CA PHE A 358 9.65 -3.44 -9.30
C PHE A 358 11.03 -3.02 -9.79
N SER A 359 12.09 -3.37 -9.06
CA SER A 359 13.46 -2.99 -9.39
C SER A 359 14.40 -4.21 -9.38
N PRO A 360 15.56 -4.13 -10.06
CA PRO A 360 16.56 -5.20 -10.08
C PRO A 360 17.37 -5.23 -8.76
N TRP A 361 16.69 -5.41 -7.65
CA TRP A 361 17.27 -5.37 -6.28
C TRP A 361 18.42 -6.37 -6.07
N ALA A 362 18.40 -7.47 -6.85
CA ALA A 362 19.40 -8.54 -6.73
C ALA A 362 20.75 -8.18 -7.36
N ASP A 363 20.81 -7.18 -8.23
CA ASP A 363 22.02 -6.85 -9.01
C ASP A 363 23.17 -6.34 -8.14
N LYS A 364 22.89 -5.82 -6.95
CA LYS A 364 23.86 -5.26 -6.03
C LYS A 364 24.16 -6.12 -4.81
N LEU A 365 23.49 -7.27 -4.69
CA LEU A 365 23.70 -8.16 -3.55
C LEU A 365 25.13 -8.71 -3.53
N GLY A 366 25.75 -8.75 -2.35
CA GLY A 366 27.07 -9.33 -2.13
C GLY A 366 27.30 -9.70 -0.68
N GLY A 367 28.37 -10.46 -0.41
CA GLY A 367 28.87 -10.69 0.93
C GLY A 367 29.80 -9.54 1.38
N THR A 368 29.89 -9.30 2.68
CA THR A 368 30.89 -8.42 3.34
C THR A 368 32.02 -9.23 3.87
#